data_e93cdea1d89c2c46886be14f129fc980
#
_entry.id   e93cdea1d89c2c46886be14f129fc980
#
_cell.length_a   1.000
_cell.length_b   1.000
_cell.length_c   1.000
_cell.angle_alpha   90.00
_cell.angle_beta   90.00
_cell.angle_gamma   90.00
#
_symmetry.space_group_name_H-M   'P 1'
#
loop_
_entity.id
_entity.type
_entity.pdbx_description
1 polymer ?
#
loop_
_entity_poly.entity_id
_entity_poly.type
_entity_poly.pdbx_seq_one_letter_code
_entity_poly.pdbx_strand_id
1 'polypeptide(L)'
;IDRRALGRIVFADPGALARHEAIVHPAMVERVRAIVAAERAAGRDAAVNAALLHHMGLERLCDAVLEVRACFPRRFLRGIRRDRLGPVQVLRRMRSQRTGLRRLNRKTPGVDTYTVRNDRATTRRLELSVDRIVDRLRHRQA
;
A
#
# COMPACT_ATOMS: atom_id res chain seq x y z
N ILE A 1 -11.71 -11.79 16.83
CA ILE A 1 -10.61 -12.59 16.24
C ILE A 1 -9.30 -12.13 16.86
N ASP A 2 -8.54 -13.04 17.44
CA ASP A 2 -7.18 -12.75 17.88
C ASP A 2 -6.25 -12.62 16.68
N ARG A 3 -5.96 -11.37 16.29
CA ARG A 3 -5.09 -11.04 15.14
C ARG A 3 -3.65 -11.53 15.33
N ARG A 4 -3.17 -11.65 16.57
CA ARG A 4 -1.80 -12.12 16.83
C ARG A 4 -1.71 -13.64 16.65
N ALA A 5 -2.70 -14.39 17.13
CA ALA A 5 -2.78 -15.82 16.94
C ALA A 5 -2.93 -16.17 15.46
N LEU A 6 -3.84 -15.52 14.75
CA LEU A 6 -4.02 -15.66 13.30
C LEU A 6 -2.71 -15.37 12.56
N GLY A 7 -2.06 -14.23 12.87
CA GLY A 7 -0.79 -13.86 12.23
C GLY A 7 0.32 -14.89 12.45
N ARG A 8 0.42 -15.51 13.62
CA ARG A 8 1.39 -16.59 13.86
C ARG A 8 1.17 -17.79 12.94
N ILE A 9 -0.10 -18.16 12.73
CA ILE A 9 -0.47 -19.30 11.87
C ILE A 9 -0.20 -18.98 10.40
N VAL A 10 -0.77 -17.89 9.89
CA VAL A 10 -0.73 -17.60 8.44
C VAL A 10 0.67 -17.19 7.96
N PHE A 11 1.49 -16.57 8.81
CA PHE A 11 2.87 -16.20 8.42
C PHE A 11 3.89 -17.33 8.66
N ALA A 12 3.53 -18.41 9.33
CA ALA A 12 4.37 -19.59 9.49
C ALA A 12 4.26 -20.54 8.30
N ASP A 13 3.10 -20.62 7.65
CA ASP A 13 2.81 -21.49 6.52
C ASP A 13 2.32 -20.71 5.30
N PRO A 14 3.07 -20.72 4.16
CA PRO A 14 2.65 -20.06 2.93
C PRO A 14 1.30 -20.54 2.39
N GLY A 15 0.97 -21.83 2.59
CA GLY A 15 -0.31 -22.40 2.18
C GLY A 15 -1.47 -21.85 3.03
N ALA A 16 -1.28 -21.73 4.35
CA ALA A 16 -2.25 -21.08 5.23
C ALA A 16 -2.46 -19.62 4.88
N LEU A 17 -1.38 -18.89 4.56
CA LEU A 17 -1.46 -17.51 4.10
C LEU A 17 -2.28 -17.41 2.80
N ALA A 18 -2.00 -18.23 1.80
CA ALA A 18 -2.72 -18.22 0.54
C ALA A 18 -4.21 -18.52 0.71
N ARG A 19 -4.57 -19.49 1.54
CA ARG A 19 -5.98 -19.79 1.87
C ARG A 19 -6.67 -18.62 2.57
N HIS A 20 -5.99 -17.99 3.51
CA HIS A 20 -6.50 -16.81 4.21
C HIS A 20 -6.72 -15.64 3.24
N GLU A 21 -5.75 -15.35 2.38
CA GLU A 21 -5.84 -14.30 1.37
C GLU A 21 -6.98 -14.57 0.38
N ALA A 22 -7.17 -15.81 -0.06
CA ALA A 22 -8.25 -16.18 -0.97
C ALA A 22 -9.64 -15.91 -0.38
N ILE A 23 -9.80 -16.01 0.93
CA ILE A 23 -11.06 -15.70 1.63
C ILE A 23 -11.23 -14.19 1.83
N VAL A 24 -10.18 -13.51 2.30
CA VAL A 24 -10.30 -12.13 2.80
C VAL A 24 -10.18 -11.10 1.68
N HIS A 25 -9.31 -11.32 0.69
CA HIS A 25 -9.05 -10.33 -0.36
C HIS A 25 -10.30 -10.00 -1.21
N PRO A 26 -11.11 -10.97 -1.68
CA PRO A 26 -12.31 -10.65 -2.45
C PRO A 26 -13.28 -9.73 -1.69
N ALA A 27 -13.56 -10.05 -0.43
CA ALA A 27 -14.44 -9.24 0.42
C ALA A 27 -13.88 -7.83 0.66
N MET A 28 -12.56 -7.70 0.86
CA MET A 28 -11.90 -6.40 1.00
C MET A 28 -11.97 -5.58 -0.28
N VAL A 29 -11.72 -6.20 -1.44
CA VAL A 29 -11.78 -5.53 -2.75
C VAL A 29 -13.19 -5.00 -3.01
N GLU A 30 -14.23 -5.81 -2.80
CA GLU A 30 -15.62 -5.39 -2.95
C GLU A 30 -15.98 -4.23 -2.01
N ARG A 31 -15.54 -4.31 -0.76
CA ARG A 31 -15.78 -3.21 0.19
C ARG A 31 -15.11 -1.91 -0.25
N VAL A 32 -13.86 -1.97 -0.70
CA VAL A 32 -13.14 -0.79 -1.22
C VAL A 32 -13.82 -0.26 -2.48
N ARG A 33 -14.22 -1.14 -3.40
CA ARG A 33 -14.95 -0.75 -4.62
C ARG A 33 -16.24 0.00 -4.30
N ALA A 34 -17.03 -0.51 -3.37
CA ALA A 34 -18.29 0.14 -2.96
C ALA A 34 -18.04 1.53 -2.36
N ILE A 35 -17.02 1.69 -1.51
CA ILE A 35 -16.67 2.98 -0.92
C ILE A 35 -16.22 3.96 -2.00
N VAL A 36 -15.28 3.56 -2.87
CA VAL A 36 -14.77 4.42 -3.94
C VAL A 36 -15.90 4.85 -4.89
N ALA A 37 -16.82 3.93 -5.24
CA ALA A 37 -17.97 4.25 -6.08
C ALA A 37 -18.90 5.26 -5.41
N ALA A 38 -19.18 5.13 -4.12
CA ALA A 38 -20.00 6.06 -3.37
C ALA A 38 -19.37 7.46 -3.28
N GLU A 39 -18.06 7.55 -3.04
CA GLU A 39 -17.34 8.83 -2.99
C GLU A 39 -17.34 9.51 -4.37
N ARG A 40 -17.09 8.73 -5.44
CA ARG A 40 -17.12 9.23 -6.82
C ARG A 40 -18.53 9.75 -7.21
N ALA A 41 -19.58 9.01 -6.85
CA ALA A 41 -20.96 9.45 -7.09
C ALA A 41 -21.33 10.75 -6.32
N ALA A 42 -20.68 10.98 -5.19
CA ALA A 42 -20.83 12.19 -4.40
C ALA A 42 -19.90 13.35 -4.84
N GLY A 43 -19.11 13.19 -5.91
CA GLY A 43 -18.16 14.18 -6.40
C GLY A 43 -16.98 14.43 -5.45
N ARG A 44 -16.63 13.45 -4.60
CA ARG A 44 -15.56 13.59 -3.62
C ARG A 44 -14.33 12.78 -4.00
N ASP A 45 -13.17 13.32 -3.68
CA ASP A 45 -11.90 12.59 -3.79
C ASP A 45 -11.82 11.47 -2.74
N ALA A 46 -11.29 10.32 -3.13
CA ALA A 46 -11.06 9.19 -2.23
C ALA A 46 -9.59 8.74 -2.28
N ALA A 47 -9.00 8.44 -1.14
CA ALA A 47 -7.65 7.90 -1.05
C ALA A 47 -7.66 6.49 -0.44
N VAL A 48 -7.14 5.51 -1.20
CA VAL A 48 -6.99 4.12 -0.74
C VAL A 48 -5.57 3.91 -0.23
N ASN A 49 -5.40 3.81 1.08
CA ASN A 49 -4.10 3.50 1.69
C ASN A 49 -3.98 1.99 1.93
N ALA A 50 -3.29 1.30 1.04
CA ALA A 50 -3.11 -0.15 1.11
C ALA A 50 -1.67 -0.58 0.84
N ALA A 51 -1.06 -1.34 1.76
CA ALA A 51 0.28 -1.91 1.59
C ALA A 51 0.34 -2.98 0.48
N LEU A 52 -0.78 -3.62 0.19
CA LEU A 52 -0.92 -4.69 -0.80
C LEU A 52 -1.77 -4.24 -2.01
N LEU A 53 -1.77 -2.94 -2.33
CA LEU A 53 -2.60 -2.35 -3.40
C LEU A 53 -2.54 -3.19 -4.68
N HIS A 54 -1.34 -3.41 -5.21
CA HIS A 54 -1.13 -4.16 -6.45
C HIS A 54 -1.35 -5.68 -6.32
N HIS A 55 -1.17 -6.24 -5.12
CA HIS A 55 -1.43 -7.66 -4.89
C HIS A 55 -2.92 -7.97 -4.97
N MET A 56 -3.74 -7.03 -4.52
CA MET A 56 -5.20 -7.12 -4.53
C MET A 56 -5.84 -6.54 -5.81
N GLY A 57 -5.06 -5.98 -6.73
CA GLY A 57 -5.57 -5.36 -7.95
C GLY A 57 -6.36 -4.05 -7.72
N LEU A 58 -6.21 -3.44 -6.55
CA LEU A 58 -6.93 -2.21 -6.17
C LEU A 58 -6.48 -0.99 -6.97
N GLU A 59 -5.30 -1.01 -7.59
CA GLU A 59 -4.83 0.05 -8.48
C GLU A 59 -5.77 0.31 -9.64
N ARG A 60 -6.54 -0.69 -10.06
CA ARG A 60 -7.53 -0.57 -11.15
C ARG A 60 -8.75 0.27 -10.77
N LEU A 61 -8.94 0.53 -9.49
CA LEU A 61 -10.00 1.38 -8.96
C LEU A 61 -9.55 2.84 -8.81
N CYS A 62 -8.27 3.11 -9.05
CA CYS A 62 -7.64 4.40 -8.84
C CYS A 62 -7.39 5.11 -10.17
N ASP A 63 -7.57 6.41 -10.20
CA ASP A 63 -7.18 7.27 -11.33
C ASP A 63 -5.66 7.51 -11.32
N ALA A 64 -5.04 7.44 -10.13
CA ALA A 64 -3.60 7.51 -9.96
C ALA A 64 -3.13 6.70 -8.74
N VAL A 65 -1.87 6.25 -8.79
CA VAL A 65 -1.20 5.57 -7.69
C VAL A 65 0.00 6.38 -7.22
N LEU A 66 0.06 6.64 -5.92
CA LEU A 66 1.20 7.29 -5.28
C LEU A 66 2.04 6.26 -4.51
N GLU A 67 3.22 5.94 -5.04
CA GLU A 67 4.18 5.05 -4.38
C GLU A 67 5.09 5.83 -3.45
N VAL A 68 5.02 5.55 -2.15
CA VAL A 68 5.94 6.10 -1.17
C VAL A 68 7.13 5.16 -0.99
N ARG A 69 8.31 5.58 -1.45
CA ARG A 69 9.55 4.80 -1.34
C ARG A 69 10.47 5.36 -0.26
N ALA A 70 11.18 4.48 0.42
CA ALA A 70 12.25 4.85 1.34
C ALA A 70 13.43 3.86 1.18
N CYS A 71 14.66 4.35 1.40
CA CYS A 71 15.86 3.52 1.34
C CYS A 71 15.83 2.42 2.42
N PHE A 72 16.54 1.32 2.15
CA PHE A 72 16.57 0.16 3.03
C PHE A 72 16.93 0.49 4.49
N PRO A 73 18.02 1.23 4.80
CA PRO A 73 18.38 1.52 6.19
C PRO A 73 17.26 2.25 6.94
N ARG A 74 16.61 3.22 6.30
CA ARG A 74 15.50 3.98 6.90
C ARG A 74 14.28 3.11 7.18
N ARG A 75 13.92 2.24 6.23
CA ARG A 75 12.82 1.29 6.41
C ARG A 75 13.11 0.32 7.55
N PHE A 76 14.32 -0.19 7.61
CA PHE A 76 14.78 -1.12 8.65
C PHE A 76 14.72 -0.48 10.04
N LEU A 77 15.31 0.70 10.20
CA LEU A 77 15.31 1.44 11.47
C LEU A 77 13.89 1.82 11.91
N ARG A 78 13.04 2.25 10.97
CA ARG A 78 11.63 2.54 11.28
C ARG A 78 10.88 1.29 11.73
N GLY A 79 11.13 0.13 11.11
CA GLY A 79 10.53 -1.15 11.50
C GLY A 79 10.89 -1.54 12.93
N ILE A 80 12.17 -1.41 13.32
CA ILE A 80 12.62 -1.68 14.69
C ILE A 80 11.97 -0.68 15.68
N ARG A 81 12.06 0.62 15.40
CA ARG A 81 11.63 1.66 16.35
C ARG A 81 10.11 1.73 16.52
N ARG A 82 9.36 1.71 15.42
CA ARG A 82 7.90 1.89 15.43
C ARG A 82 7.17 0.63 15.84
N ASP A 83 7.55 -0.51 15.26
CA ASP A 83 6.81 -1.76 15.42
C ASP A 83 7.35 -2.60 16.59
N ARG A 84 8.44 -2.15 17.25
CA ARG A 84 9.13 -2.86 18.34
C ARG A 84 9.47 -4.31 17.97
N LEU A 85 9.79 -4.54 16.71
CA LEU A 85 10.13 -5.86 16.19
C LEU A 85 11.64 -6.10 16.29
N GLY A 86 12.03 -7.35 16.52
CA GLY A 86 13.42 -7.75 16.43
C GLY A 86 13.96 -7.62 15.00
N PRO A 87 15.29 -7.41 14.82
CA PRO A 87 15.92 -7.21 13.51
C PRO A 87 15.55 -8.30 12.48
N VAL A 88 15.54 -9.56 12.92
CA VAL A 88 15.20 -10.72 12.06
C VAL A 88 13.75 -10.65 11.58
N GLN A 89 12.84 -10.26 12.46
CA GLN A 89 11.41 -10.14 12.12
C GLN A 89 11.20 -9.00 11.10
N VAL A 90 11.88 -7.87 11.28
CA VAL A 90 11.86 -6.76 10.31
C VAL A 90 12.35 -7.21 8.94
N LEU A 91 13.48 -7.94 8.90
CA LEU A 91 14.02 -8.47 7.64
C LEU A 91 13.09 -9.47 6.97
N ARG A 92 12.47 -10.40 7.72
CA ARG A 92 11.47 -11.34 7.18
C ARG A 92 10.28 -10.59 6.57
N ARG A 93 9.73 -9.61 7.29
CA ARG A 93 8.65 -8.75 6.81
C ARG A 93 9.03 -7.95 5.56
N MET A 94 10.23 -7.40 5.51
CA MET A 94 10.73 -6.70 4.32
C MET A 94 10.92 -7.63 3.11
N ARG A 95 11.32 -8.88 3.33
CA ARG A 95 11.45 -9.89 2.26
C ARG A 95 10.09 -10.31 1.73
N SER A 96 9.10 -10.59 2.57
CA SER A 96 7.74 -10.94 2.12
C SER A 96 7.09 -9.84 1.28
N GLN A 97 7.36 -8.58 1.60
CA GLN A 97 6.88 -7.45 0.81
C GLN A 97 7.61 -7.25 -0.53
N ARG A 98 8.87 -7.74 -0.68
CA ARG A 98 9.63 -7.62 -1.95
C ARG A 98 9.00 -8.39 -3.10
N THR A 99 8.34 -9.50 -2.85
CA THR A 99 7.60 -10.25 -3.87
C THR A 99 6.44 -9.44 -4.46
N GLY A 100 5.79 -8.61 -3.65
CA GLY A 100 4.81 -7.63 -4.13
C GLY A 100 5.45 -6.51 -4.97
N LEU A 101 6.63 -6.01 -4.57
CA LEU A 101 7.34 -4.92 -5.25
C LEU A 101 7.85 -5.27 -6.65
N ARG A 102 8.11 -6.54 -6.97
CA ARG A 102 8.44 -6.97 -8.35
C ARG A 102 7.28 -6.83 -9.34
N ARG A 103 6.04 -6.81 -8.85
CA ARG A 103 4.84 -6.49 -9.66
C ARG A 103 4.65 -4.98 -9.88
N LEU A 104 5.26 -4.13 -9.04
CA LEU A 104 5.20 -2.67 -9.13
C LEU A 104 5.81 -2.08 -10.42
N ASN A 105 6.68 -2.81 -11.11
CA ASN A 105 7.22 -2.40 -12.42
C ASN A 105 6.25 -2.64 -13.59
N ARG A 106 5.10 -3.27 -13.37
CA ARG A 106 4.03 -3.33 -14.35
C ARG A 106 3.13 -2.11 -14.18
N LYS A 107 3.34 -1.12 -15.01
CA LYS A 107 2.39 0.00 -15.15
C LYS A 107 1.02 -0.59 -15.48
N THR A 108 0.04 -0.30 -14.67
CA THR A 108 -1.36 -0.63 -14.99
C THR A 108 -1.79 0.33 -16.10
N PRO A 109 -2.21 -0.17 -17.27
CA PRO A 109 -2.67 0.70 -18.34
C PRO A 109 -3.79 1.63 -17.84
N GLY A 110 -3.70 2.91 -18.17
CA GLY A 110 -4.70 3.91 -17.81
C GLY A 110 -4.59 4.45 -16.37
N VAL A 111 -3.59 4.00 -15.58
CA VAL A 111 -3.38 4.50 -14.21
C VAL A 111 -2.01 5.19 -14.10
N ASP A 112 -2.03 6.46 -13.80
CA ASP A 112 -0.80 7.25 -13.59
C ASP A 112 -0.13 6.81 -12.28
N THR A 113 1.19 6.56 -12.34
CA THR A 113 1.96 6.19 -11.16
C THR A 113 3.01 7.25 -10.84
N TYR A 114 2.92 7.81 -9.66
CA TYR A 114 3.85 8.80 -9.12
C TYR A 114 4.69 8.18 -8.00
N THR A 115 5.98 8.51 -7.95
CA THR A 115 6.86 8.04 -6.88
C THR A 115 7.34 9.22 -6.04
N VAL A 116 7.17 9.12 -4.72
CA VAL A 116 7.73 10.07 -3.76
C VAL A 116 8.71 9.38 -2.82
N ARG A 117 9.76 10.09 -2.42
CA ARG A 117 10.79 9.56 -1.51
C ARG A 117 10.58 10.06 -0.09
N ASN A 118 10.49 9.14 0.86
CA ASN A 118 10.40 9.38 2.29
C ASN A 118 11.70 8.98 3.01
N ASP A 119 12.83 9.51 2.54
CA ASP A 119 14.16 9.20 3.10
C ASP A 119 14.62 10.19 4.17
N ARG A 120 13.90 11.30 4.37
CA ARG A 120 14.27 12.38 5.29
C ARG A 120 13.57 12.25 6.64
N ALA A 121 14.12 12.95 7.64
CA ALA A 121 13.54 12.97 8.99
C ALA A 121 12.25 13.82 9.05
N THR A 122 12.12 14.84 8.20
CA THR A 122 10.96 15.75 8.19
C THR A 122 9.95 15.35 7.13
N THR A 123 8.68 15.38 7.48
CA THR A 123 7.54 15.06 6.58
C THR A 123 7.25 16.20 5.60
N ARG A 124 7.61 17.45 5.91
CA ARG A 124 7.27 18.63 5.13
C ARG A 124 7.58 18.53 3.62
N ARG A 125 8.73 17.96 3.23
CA ARG A 125 9.05 17.79 1.81
C ARG A 125 8.20 16.69 1.14
N LEU A 126 7.83 15.66 1.91
CA LEU A 126 6.93 14.64 1.45
C LEU A 126 5.54 15.24 1.20
N GLU A 127 5.02 16.01 2.14
CA GLU A 127 3.76 16.75 2.06
C GLU A 127 3.73 17.63 0.81
N LEU A 128 4.70 18.52 0.64
CA LEU A 128 4.80 19.38 -0.55
C LEU A 128 4.88 18.59 -1.88
N SER A 129 5.46 17.39 -1.86
CA SER A 129 5.52 16.55 -3.06
C SER A 129 4.17 15.89 -3.35
N VAL A 130 3.45 15.49 -2.31
CA VAL A 130 2.09 14.94 -2.41
C VAL A 130 1.13 16.02 -2.90
N ASP A 131 1.16 17.21 -2.30
CA ASP A 131 0.29 18.34 -2.67
C ASP A 131 0.41 18.67 -4.15
N ARG A 132 1.66 18.81 -4.67
CA ARG A 132 1.89 19.05 -6.11
C ARG A 132 1.31 17.97 -7.01
N ILE A 133 1.32 16.71 -6.57
CA ILE A 133 0.76 15.59 -7.34
C ILE A 133 -0.76 15.68 -7.33
N VAL A 134 -1.35 15.92 -6.17
CA VAL A 134 -2.81 16.07 -6.01
C VAL A 134 -3.32 17.25 -6.85
N ASP A 135 -2.68 18.41 -6.78
CA ASP A 135 -3.04 19.59 -7.59
C ASP A 135 -3.00 19.26 -9.09
N ARG A 136 -1.94 18.57 -9.55
CA ARG A 136 -1.83 18.15 -10.95
C ARG A 136 -2.94 17.19 -11.38
N LEU A 137 -3.36 16.28 -10.49
CA LEU A 137 -4.45 15.36 -10.77
C LEU A 137 -5.78 16.10 -10.89
N ARG A 138 -6.07 17.03 -10.00
CA ARG A 138 -7.28 17.86 -10.02
C ARG A 138 -7.37 18.70 -11.31
N HIS A 139 -6.28 19.33 -11.72
CA HIS A 139 -6.25 20.11 -12.96
C HIS A 139 -6.40 19.29 -14.24
N ARG A 140 -6.24 17.96 -14.19
CA ARG A 140 -6.47 17.08 -15.34
C ARG A 140 -7.92 16.60 -15.47
N GLN A 141 -8.67 16.71 -14.39
CA GLN A 141 -10.07 16.27 -14.33
C GLN A 141 -11.06 17.44 -14.53
N ALA A 142 -10.57 18.67 -14.43
CA ALA A 142 -11.30 19.90 -14.77
C ALA A 142 -11.19 20.22 -16.26
#